data_314c3202fd6248bb7692656bd1c34d64
#
_entry.id   314c3202fd6248bb7692656bd1c34d64
#
_cell.length_a   1.000
_cell.length_b   1.000
_cell.length_c   1.000
_cell.angle_alpha   90.00
_cell.angle_beta   90.00
_cell.angle_gamma   90.00
#
_symmetry.space_group_name_H-M   'P 1'
#
loop_
_entity.id
_entity.type
_entity.pdbx_description
1 polymer ?
#
loop_
_entity_poly.entity_id
_entity_poly.type
_entity_poly.pdbx_seq_one_letter_code
_entity_poly.pdbx_strand_id
1 'polypeptide(L)'
;ILPIPGRVALSAPLLDAIAPRDQERRSDFGVIDYLSVHHYYWWSPLEKTVVLPMAVMGVSYGTFLGYTIVPLIITLTYTWWYIFTKVPASSVVPNLDYVREFNWRRALTGWAPLIATVILLLNTGKGGAIFFFPWFLGMAIYYSIVFKDWKWGKWLDGKFAIIATVVLALGGVVGLVKGPVMDYLNAATPEMLIPASLVAMVAAYIMGSSGKYAGMTSALVAIFGPQYLVWFLCTEYSGYLISPAHKCLMIGQQYFGTPIRKYYNILSRLCVILVGYAALVTFVF
;
A
#
# COMPACT_ATOMS: atom_id res chain seq x y z
N ILE A 1 7.70 7.06 2.91
CA ILE A 1 6.54 6.25 2.57
C ILE A 1 6.65 4.93 3.31
N LEU A 2 6.51 5.03 4.61
CA LEU A 2 6.56 3.90 5.53
C LEU A 2 5.19 3.22 5.57
N PRO A 3 5.09 1.89 5.73
CA PRO A 3 3.83 1.17 5.92
C PRO A 3 3.27 1.43 7.34
N ILE A 4 3.02 2.70 7.66
CA ILE A 4 2.51 3.11 8.96
C ILE A 4 0.98 3.19 8.86
N PRO A 5 0.23 2.51 9.75
CA PRO A 5 -1.20 2.71 9.85
C PRO A 5 -1.51 4.19 10.09
N GLY A 6 -2.40 4.77 9.29
CA GLY A 6 -2.77 6.17 9.44
C GLY A 6 -1.82 7.18 8.80
N ARG A 7 -1.15 6.82 7.69
CA ARG A 7 -0.29 7.75 6.91
C ARG A 7 -0.95 9.09 6.60
N VAL A 8 -2.23 9.08 6.31
CA VAL A 8 -3.06 10.28 6.16
C VAL A 8 -2.95 11.19 7.38
N ALA A 9 -2.83 10.64 8.59
CA ALA A 9 -2.66 11.45 9.80
C ALA A 9 -1.29 12.15 9.87
N LEU A 10 -0.28 11.70 9.11
CA LEU A 10 1.02 12.36 9.01
C LEU A 10 1.04 13.42 7.91
N SER A 11 0.37 13.16 6.79
CA SER A 11 0.32 14.08 5.64
C SER A 11 -0.75 15.16 5.81
N ALA A 12 -1.85 14.87 6.51
CA ALA A 12 -2.94 15.81 6.70
C ALA A 12 -2.52 17.14 7.36
N PRO A 13 -1.71 17.18 8.44
CA PRO A 13 -1.24 18.45 9.01
C PRO A 13 -0.39 19.26 8.04
N LEU A 14 0.42 18.59 7.19
CA LEU A 14 1.25 19.27 6.19
C LEU A 14 0.41 19.88 5.09
N LEU A 15 -0.58 19.15 4.61
CA LEU A 15 -1.52 19.64 3.62
C LEU A 15 -2.44 20.71 4.18
N ASP A 16 -2.82 20.59 5.45
CA ASP A 16 -3.65 21.59 6.12
C ASP A 16 -2.95 22.95 6.25
N ALA A 17 -1.64 22.94 6.47
CA ALA A 17 -0.86 24.16 6.55
C ALA A 17 -0.87 24.99 5.25
N ILE A 18 -1.13 24.35 4.11
CA ILE A 18 -1.21 24.98 2.78
C ILE A 18 -2.63 24.97 2.20
N ALA A 19 -3.59 24.35 2.90
CA ALA A 19 -4.96 24.26 2.43
C ALA A 19 -5.68 25.62 2.54
N PRO A 20 -6.52 25.97 1.56
CA PRO A 20 -7.32 27.17 1.62
C PRO A 20 -8.33 27.09 2.77
N ARG A 21 -8.76 28.24 3.27
CA ARG A 21 -9.78 28.33 4.33
C ARG A 21 -11.19 28.05 3.81
N ASP A 22 -11.41 28.21 2.52
CA ASP A 22 -12.68 27.88 1.87
C ASP A 22 -12.95 26.38 1.95
N GLN A 23 -14.10 26.02 2.54
CA GLN A 23 -14.47 24.63 2.84
C GLN A 23 -14.63 23.78 1.58
N GLU A 24 -15.09 24.33 0.48
CA GLU A 24 -15.25 23.58 -0.77
C GLU A 24 -13.91 23.12 -1.31
N ARG A 25 -12.96 24.04 -1.43
CA ARG A 25 -11.59 23.74 -1.90
C ARG A 25 -10.81 22.91 -0.89
N ARG A 26 -10.98 23.20 0.42
CA ARG A 26 -10.37 22.42 1.48
C ARG A 26 -10.77 20.94 1.41
N SER A 27 -11.99 20.65 1.02
CA SER A 27 -12.46 19.27 0.85
C SER A 27 -11.73 18.51 -0.27
N ASP A 28 -11.13 19.18 -1.26
CA ASP A 28 -10.30 18.55 -2.28
C ASP A 28 -8.98 18.05 -1.69
N PHE A 29 -8.44 18.75 -0.68
CA PHE A 29 -7.21 18.33 -0.01
C PHE A 29 -7.35 17.00 0.71
N GLY A 30 -8.53 16.64 1.23
CA GLY A 30 -8.77 15.32 1.78
C GLY A 30 -8.66 14.21 0.73
N VAL A 31 -9.17 14.44 -0.48
CA VAL A 31 -9.03 13.49 -1.59
C VAL A 31 -7.58 13.39 -2.04
N ILE A 32 -6.87 14.53 -2.15
CA ILE A 32 -5.45 14.58 -2.52
C ILE A 32 -4.60 13.83 -1.51
N ASP A 33 -4.81 14.08 -0.21
CA ASP A 33 -4.12 13.38 0.86
C ASP A 33 -4.30 11.86 0.73
N TYR A 34 -5.55 11.44 0.54
CA TYR A 34 -5.88 10.03 0.37
C TYR A 34 -5.18 9.41 -0.86
N LEU A 35 -5.31 10.00 -2.04
CA LEU A 35 -4.69 9.50 -3.27
C LEU A 35 -3.15 9.47 -3.17
N SER A 36 -2.55 10.53 -2.62
CA SER A 36 -1.10 10.70 -2.53
C SER A 36 -0.42 9.68 -1.61
N VAL A 37 -1.15 9.11 -0.64
CA VAL A 37 -0.56 8.15 0.29
C VAL A 37 -0.85 6.69 -0.07
N HIS A 38 -1.62 6.39 -1.14
CA HIS A 38 -2.02 5.02 -1.46
C HIS A 38 -1.28 4.38 -2.64
N HIS A 39 -0.49 5.15 -3.42
CA HIS A 39 0.32 4.58 -4.51
C HIS A 39 1.39 3.58 -4.06
N TYR A 40 1.77 3.59 -2.76
CA TYR A 40 2.76 2.67 -2.19
C TYR A 40 2.38 1.19 -2.35
N TYR A 41 1.12 0.91 -2.49
CA TYR A 41 0.57 -0.42 -2.72
C TYR A 41 1.25 -1.16 -3.88
N TRP A 42 1.68 -0.43 -4.88
CA TRP A 42 2.25 -0.98 -6.10
C TRP A 42 3.75 -1.23 -6.06
N TRP A 43 4.46 -0.56 -5.16
CA TRP A 43 5.94 -0.57 -5.22
C TRP A 43 6.64 -0.63 -3.87
N SER A 44 5.99 -0.32 -2.77
CA SER A 44 6.73 -0.22 -1.51
C SER A 44 7.26 -1.59 -1.06
N PRO A 45 8.58 -1.76 -0.94
CA PRO A 45 9.18 -3.03 -0.53
C PRO A 45 8.88 -3.41 0.92
N LEU A 46 8.20 -2.53 1.65
CA LEU A 46 7.77 -2.75 3.03
C LEU A 46 6.27 -3.11 3.11
N GLU A 47 5.58 -3.13 1.97
CA GLU A 47 4.15 -3.42 1.94
C GLU A 47 3.90 -4.90 1.70
N LYS A 48 2.98 -5.47 2.47
CA LYS A 48 2.64 -6.89 2.38
C LYS A 48 2.06 -7.28 1.02
N THR A 49 1.34 -6.36 0.37
CA THR A 49 0.81 -6.53 -0.98
C THR A 49 1.89 -6.64 -2.06
N VAL A 50 3.12 -6.26 -1.74
CA VAL A 50 4.30 -6.44 -2.59
C VAL A 50 5.07 -7.69 -2.16
N VAL A 51 5.41 -7.78 -0.87
CA VAL A 51 6.33 -8.82 -0.36
C VAL A 51 5.72 -10.23 -0.44
N LEU A 52 4.43 -10.38 -0.10
CA LEU A 52 3.81 -11.71 -0.06
C LEU A 52 3.65 -12.32 -1.46
N PRO A 53 3.09 -11.64 -2.48
CA PRO A 53 3.04 -12.19 -3.83
C PRO A 53 4.42 -12.50 -4.41
N MET A 54 5.42 -11.64 -4.18
CA MET A 54 6.80 -11.90 -4.58
C MET A 54 7.33 -13.21 -4.00
N ALA A 55 7.12 -13.42 -2.70
CA ALA A 55 7.56 -14.63 -2.01
C ALA A 55 6.89 -15.89 -2.56
N VAL A 56 5.58 -15.81 -2.82
CA VAL A 56 4.80 -16.94 -3.37
C VAL A 56 5.20 -17.26 -4.80
N MET A 57 5.40 -16.24 -5.64
CA MET A 57 5.82 -16.43 -7.03
C MET A 57 7.31 -16.79 -7.17
N GLY A 58 8.12 -16.58 -6.13
CA GLY A 58 9.56 -16.73 -6.17
C GLY A 58 10.24 -15.77 -7.17
N VAL A 59 9.71 -14.56 -7.33
CA VAL A 59 10.24 -13.56 -8.26
C VAL A 59 11.07 -12.50 -7.53
N SER A 60 11.96 -11.84 -8.28
CA SER A 60 12.70 -10.69 -7.77
C SER A 60 11.82 -9.45 -7.64
N TYR A 61 12.26 -8.50 -6.82
CA TYR A 61 11.55 -7.21 -6.68
C TYR A 61 11.46 -6.45 -8.00
N GLY A 62 12.52 -6.48 -8.82
CA GLY A 62 12.51 -5.87 -10.15
C GLY A 62 11.48 -6.50 -11.08
N THR A 63 11.34 -7.83 -11.05
CA THR A 63 10.31 -8.55 -11.82
C THR A 63 8.91 -8.17 -11.34
N PHE A 64 8.69 -8.11 -10.03
CA PHE A 64 7.41 -7.66 -9.47
C PHE A 64 7.06 -6.23 -9.90
N LEU A 65 8.03 -5.30 -9.84
CA LEU A 65 7.83 -3.94 -10.33
C LEU A 65 7.47 -3.91 -11.82
N GLY A 66 8.02 -4.81 -12.63
CA GLY A 66 7.64 -4.96 -14.03
C GLY A 66 6.15 -5.22 -14.23
N TYR A 67 5.54 -6.03 -13.35
CA TYR A 67 4.09 -6.26 -13.37
C TYR A 67 3.28 -5.04 -12.91
N THR A 68 3.78 -4.30 -11.93
CA THR A 68 3.00 -3.27 -11.22
C THR A 68 3.29 -1.83 -11.68
N ILE A 69 4.27 -1.63 -12.56
CA ILE A 69 4.69 -0.29 -13.00
C ILE A 69 3.56 0.46 -13.72
N VAL A 70 2.76 -0.22 -14.54
CA VAL A 70 1.66 0.45 -15.26
C VAL A 70 0.52 0.84 -14.33
N PRO A 71 0.00 -0.02 -13.42
CA PRO A 71 -0.93 0.40 -12.37
C PRO A 71 -0.39 1.55 -11.51
N LEU A 72 0.91 1.55 -11.18
CA LEU A 72 1.55 2.65 -10.47
C LEU A 72 1.47 3.95 -11.28
N ILE A 73 1.86 3.92 -12.56
CA ILE A 73 1.80 5.09 -13.44
C ILE A 73 0.35 5.60 -13.55
N ILE A 74 -0.62 4.72 -13.75
CA ILE A 74 -2.04 5.08 -13.79
C ILE A 74 -2.43 5.81 -12.50
N THR A 75 -2.10 5.25 -11.35
CA THR A 75 -2.45 5.83 -10.04
C THR A 75 -1.80 7.19 -9.82
N LEU A 76 -0.51 7.33 -10.15
CA LEU A 76 0.22 8.60 -10.04
C LEU A 76 -0.32 9.64 -11.02
N THR A 77 -0.52 9.27 -12.29
CA THR A 77 -1.06 10.19 -13.31
C THR A 77 -2.46 10.67 -12.91
N TYR A 78 -3.31 9.78 -12.43
CA TYR A 78 -4.64 10.14 -11.95
C TYR A 78 -4.58 11.10 -10.75
N THR A 79 -3.66 10.86 -9.81
CA THR A 79 -3.44 11.73 -8.64
C THR A 79 -2.97 13.12 -9.09
N TRP A 80 -1.99 13.20 -9.98
CA TRP A 80 -1.50 14.46 -10.53
C TRP A 80 -2.57 15.21 -11.34
N TRP A 81 -3.32 14.48 -12.18
CA TRP A 81 -4.45 15.08 -12.90
C TRP A 81 -5.44 15.71 -11.92
N TYR A 82 -5.79 15.02 -10.84
CA TYR A 82 -6.70 15.57 -9.85
C TYR A 82 -6.12 16.81 -9.15
N ILE A 83 -4.86 16.81 -8.78
CA ILE A 83 -4.18 17.96 -8.18
C ILE A 83 -4.23 19.16 -9.12
N PHE A 84 -3.80 18.99 -10.36
CA PHE A 84 -3.75 20.10 -11.32
C PHE A 84 -5.13 20.65 -11.70
N THR A 85 -6.16 19.83 -11.65
CA THR A 85 -7.53 20.30 -12.01
C THR A 85 -8.28 20.91 -10.84
N LYS A 86 -7.94 20.54 -9.59
CA LYS A 86 -8.69 20.96 -8.40
C LYS A 86 -7.95 21.92 -7.49
N VAL A 87 -6.64 22.04 -7.63
CA VAL A 87 -5.81 22.93 -6.82
C VAL A 87 -5.11 23.94 -7.72
N PRO A 88 -5.75 25.06 -8.06
CA PRO A 88 -5.06 26.11 -8.80
C PRO A 88 -3.90 26.67 -7.96
N ALA A 89 -2.79 26.97 -8.60
CA ALA A 89 -1.58 27.47 -7.93
C ALA A 89 -1.84 28.70 -7.03
N SER A 90 -2.82 29.53 -7.40
CA SER A 90 -3.24 30.70 -6.62
C SER A 90 -3.95 30.37 -5.30
N SER A 91 -4.41 29.14 -5.11
CA SER A 91 -5.08 28.69 -3.88
C SER A 91 -4.11 28.11 -2.84
N VAL A 92 -2.88 27.83 -3.22
CA VAL A 92 -1.84 27.34 -2.32
C VAL A 92 -1.19 28.56 -1.67
N VAL A 93 -1.37 28.70 -0.38
CA VAL A 93 -0.63 29.72 0.42
C VAL A 93 0.67 29.07 0.90
N PRO A 94 1.83 29.38 0.30
CA PRO A 94 3.08 28.81 0.77
C PRO A 94 3.31 29.28 2.19
N ASN A 95 3.31 28.37 3.16
CA ASN A 95 3.86 28.68 4.47
C ASN A 95 5.38 28.70 4.34
N LEU A 96 5.91 29.89 4.00
CA LEU A 96 7.34 30.09 3.77
C LEU A 96 8.18 29.80 5.02
N ASP A 97 7.61 29.95 6.22
CA ASP A 97 8.28 29.63 7.47
C ASP A 97 8.51 28.12 7.59
N TYR A 98 7.53 27.30 7.20
CA TYR A 98 7.67 25.85 7.17
C TYR A 98 8.73 25.39 6.15
N VAL A 99 8.78 26.00 4.96
CA VAL A 99 9.79 25.68 3.94
C VAL A 99 11.19 26.10 4.40
N ARG A 100 11.30 27.20 5.14
CA ARG A 100 12.55 27.73 5.70
C ARG A 100 13.13 26.84 6.80
N GLU A 101 12.27 26.17 7.58
CA GLU A 101 12.66 25.23 8.63
C GLU A 101 12.92 23.80 8.12
N PHE A 102 12.68 23.53 6.82
CA PHE A 102 12.85 22.19 6.27
C PHE A 102 14.33 21.78 6.27
N ASN A 103 14.66 20.81 7.09
CA ASN A 103 16.01 20.31 7.23
C ASN A 103 16.30 19.15 6.27
N TRP A 104 16.89 19.46 5.12
CA TRP A 104 17.25 18.49 4.08
C TRP A 104 18.12 17.33 4.60
N ARG A 105 19.02 17.60 5.54
CA ARG A 105 19.86 16.54 6.12
C ARG A 105 19.03 15.55 6.91
N ARG A 106 18.07 16.03 7.71
CA ARG A 106 17.14 15.16 8.43
C ARG A 106 16.23 14.38 7.48
N ALA A 107 15.76 15.01 6.41
CA ALA A 107 14.96 14.35 5.40
C ALA A 107 15.75 13.24 4.72
N LEU A 108 16.96 13.53 4.23
CA LEU A 108 17.83 12.53 3.57
C LEU A 108 18.21 11.38 4.52
N THR A 109 18.57 11.67 5.77
CA THR A 109 18.85 10.62 6.78
C THR A 109 17.62 9.76 7.05
N GLY A 110 16.42 10.33 7.06
CA GLY A 110 15.19 9.58 7.21
C GLY A 110 14.88 8.68 5.99
N TRP A 111 15.23 9.13 4.79
CA TRP A 111 14.98 8.38 3.54
C TRP A 111 16.08 7.36 3.20
N ALA A 112 17.30 7.56 3.68
CA ALA A 112 18.45 6.72 3.35
C ALA A 112 18.19 5.21 3.57
N PRO A 113 17.63 4.74 4.68
CA PRO A 113 17.35 3.32 4.88
C PRO A 113 16.31 2.76 3.89
N LEU A 114 15.32 3.56 3.50
CA LEU A 114 14.34 3.14 2.50
C LEU A 114 14.97 3.00 1.12
N ILE A 115 15.76 3.99 0.71
CA ILE A 115 16.51 3.95 -0.55
C ILE A 115 17.45 2.76 -0.58
N ALA A 116 18.20 2.54 0.50
CA ALA A 116 19.11 1.40 0.64
C ALA A 116 18.35 0.06 0.59
N THR A 117 17.14 -0.02 1.17
CA THR A 117 16.27 -1.20 1.08
C THR A 117 15.88 -1.49 -0.37
N VAL A 118 15.46 -0.47 -1.11
CA VAL A 118 15.10 -0.63 -2.53
C VAL A 118 16.30 -1.09 -3.34
N ILE A 119 17.47 -0.47 -3.15
CA ILE A 119 18.72 -0.86 -3.84
C ILE A 119 19.09 -2.31 -3.51
N LEU A 120 19.03 -2.70 -2.23
CA LEU A 120 19.30 -4.06 -1.79
C LEU A 120 18.38 -5.06 -2.49
N LEU A 121 17.07 -4.80 -2.51
CA LEU A 121 16.08 -5.67 -3.12
C LEU A 121 16.25 -5.81 -4.65
N LEU A 122 16.63 -4.73 -5.32
CA LEU A 122 16.91 -4.77 -6.76
C LEU A 122 18.12 -5.66 -7.08
N ASN A 123 19.07 -5.78 -6.15
CA ASN A 123 20.32 -6.50 -6.36
C ASN A 123 20.33 -7.94 -5.80
N THR A 124 19.46 -8.31 -4.85
CA THR A 124 19.55 -9.61 -4.16
C THR A 124 18.79 -10.75 -4.84
N GLY A 125 18.05 -10.52 -5.90
CA GLY A 125 17.33 -11.57 -6.65
C GLY A 125 16.41 -12.43 -5.75
N LYS A 126 16.23 -13.72 -6.09
CA LYS A 126 15.30 -14.64 -5.41
C LYS A 126 15.69 -15.01 -3.97
N GLY A 127 16.94 -14.82 -3.57
CA GLY A 127 17.45 -15.14 -2.21
C GLY A 127 17.21 -14.03 -1.17
N GLY A 128 16.61 -12.91 -1.57
CA GLY A 128 16.51 -11.70 -0.74
C GLY A 128 15.80 -11.86 0.60
N ALA A 129 14.91 -12.85 0.74
CA ALA A 129 14.16 -13.06 1.99
C ALA A 129 15.05 -13.31 3.22
N ILE A 130 16.19 -13.97 3.05
CA ILE A 130 17.15 -14.27 4.14
C ILE A 130 17.78 -12.99 4.70
N PHE A 131 17.92 -11.96 3.85
CA PHE A 131 18.54 -10.70 4.25
C PHE A 131 17.56 -9.71 4.88
N PHE A 132 16.27 -9.95 4.81
CA PHE A 132 15.26 -9.03 5.36
C PHE A 132 15.37 -8.86 6.87
N PHE A 133 15.51 -9.95 7.61
CA PHE A 133 15.53 -9.85 9.08
C PHE A 133 16.75 -9.07 9.59
N PRO A 134 18.02 -9.39 9.21
CA PRO A 134 19.18 -8.62 9.65
C PRO A 134 19.13 -7.19 9.11
N TRP A 135 18.58 -6.97 7.91
CA TRP A 135 18.40 -5.63 7.36
C TRP A 135 17.43 -4.78 8.17
N PHE A 136 16.26 -5.30 8.51
CA PHE A 136 15.30 -4.59 9.35
C PHE A 136 15.83 -4.31 10.75
N LEU A 137 16.57 -5.25 11.32
CA LEU A 137 17.25 -5.04 12.60
C LEU A 137 18.29 -3.91 12.48
N GLY A 138 19.10 -3.91 11.43
CA GLY A 138 20.07 -2.85 11.13
C GLY A 138 19.39 -1.48 10.97
N MET A 139 18.25 -1.43 10.27
CA MET A 139 17.46 -0.18 10.14
C MET A 139 16.90 0.29 11.49
N ALA A 140 16.39 -0.62 12.32
CA ALA A 140 15.89 -0.27 13.64
C ALA A 140 16.99 0.32 14.53
N ILE A 141 18.18 -0.27 14.50
CA ILE A 141 19.38 0.23 15.18
C ILE A 141 19.77 1.60 14.64
N TYR A 142 19.85 1.75 13.33
CA TYR A 142 20.18 3.01 12.67
C TYR A 142 19.23 4.14 13.09
N TYR A 143 17.91 3.93 13.00
CA TYR A 143 16.93 4.94 13.42
C TYR A 143 17.05 5.28 14.90
N SER A 144 17.29 4.30 15.76
CA SER A 144 17.46 4.51 17.19
C SER A 144 18.67 5.39 17.50
N ILE A 145 19.77 5.20 16.78
CA ILE A 145 21.00 6.01 16.94
C ILE A 145 20.80 7.42 16.39
N VAL A 146 20.28 7.54 15.17
CA VAL A 146 20.16 8.84 14.46
C VAL A 146 19.15 9.75 15.13
N PHE A 147 18.03 9.22 15.57
CA PHE A 147 16.95 10.02 16.16
C PHE A 147 16.97 10.03 17.68
N LYS A 148 17.93 9.33 18.33
CA LYS A 148 18.10 9.27 19.79
C LYS A 148 16.83 8.88 20.56
N ASP A 149 15.89 8.24 19.91
CA ASP A 149 14.60 7.82 20.49
C ASP A 149 14.61 6.32 20.78
N TRP A 150 15.52 5.93 21.68
CA TRP A 150 15.71 4.53 22.05
C TRP A 150 14.76 4.14 23.19
N LYS A 151 13.57 3.70 22.82
CA LYS A 151 12.57 3.21 23.79
C LYS A 151 12.38 1.70 23.66
N TRP A 152 13.41 0.95 24.05
CA TRP A 152 13.39 -0.54 24.03
C TRP A 152 12.16 -1.16 24.69
N GLY A 153 11.65 -0.58 25.79
CA GLY A 153 10.49 -1.08 26.49
C GLY A 153 9.20 -1.09 25.65
N LYS A 154 9.10 -0.23 24.61
CA LYS A 154 7.96 -0.23 23.68
C LYS A 154 8.06 -1.30 22.60
N TRP A 155 9.26 -1.77 22.30
CA TRP A 155 9.51 -2.82 21.30
C TRP A 155 9.32 -4.22 21.89
N LEU A 156 9.60 -4.40 23.20
CA LEU A 156 9.46 -5.64 23.95
C LEU A 156 8.13 -5.72 24.69
N ASP A 157 7.18 -4.87 24.34
CA ASP A 157 5.84 -4.93 24.91
C ASP A 157 5.17 -6.28 24.52
N GLY A 158 4.29 -6.79 25.40
CA GLY A 158 3.62 -8.08 25.18
C GLY A 158 2.86 -8.21 23.86
N LYS A 159 2.55 -7.08 23.19
CA LYS A 159 1.92 -7.06 21.86
C LYS A 159 2.83 -7.62 20.77
N PHE A 160 4.15 -7.38 20.86
CA PHE A 160 5.10 -7.99 19.94
C PHE A 160 5.15 -9.50 20.09
N ALA A 161 5.19 -9.98 21.35
CA ALA A 161 5.17 -11.42 21.63
C ALA A 161 3.86 -12.08 21.13
N ILE A 162 2.71 -11.43 21.34
CA ILE A 162 1.42 -11.89 20.82
C ILE A 162 1.42 -11.93 19.29
N ILE A 163 1.90 -10.87 18.62
CA ILE A 163 1.97 -10.84 17.16
C ILE A 163 2.89 -11.93 16.63
N ALA A 164 4.07 -12.12 17.21
CA ALA A 164 5.00 -13.17 16.84
C ALA A 164 4.39 -14.57 17.02
N THR A 165 3.72 -14.82 18.15
CA THR A 165 3.03 -16.09 18.43
C THR A 165 1.90 -16.34 17.42
N VAL A 166 1.09 -15.34 17.12
CA VAL A 166 0.01 -15.44 16.13
C VAL A 166 0.56 -15.72 14.73
N VAL A 167 1.64 -15.06 14.32
CA VAL A 167 2.30 -15.29 13.02
C VAL A 167 2.84 -16.72 12.93
N LEU A 168 3.50 -17.22 13.99
CA LEU A 168 4.02 -18.58 14.04
C LEU A 168 2.88 -19.62 14.04
N ALA A 169 1.82 -19.39 14.81
CA ALA A 169 0.66 -20.26 14.84
C ALA A 169 -0.05 -20.31 13.48
N LEU A 170 -0.25 -19.16 12.83
CA LEU A 170 -0.82 -19.09 11.49
C LEU A 170 0.06 -19.79 10.46
N GLY A 171 1.39 -19.60 10.55
CA GLY A 171 2.35 -20.32 9.70
C GLY A 171 2.24 -21.84 9.87
N GLY A 172 2.11 -22.31 11.11
CA GLY A 172 1.88 -23.73 11.40
C GLY A 172 0.56 -24.25 10.82
N VAL A 173 -0.55 -23.53 11.02
CA VAL A 173 -1.87 -23.90 10.48
C VAL A 173 -1.83 -23.92 8.95
N VAL A 174 -1.24 -22.89 8.31
CA VAL A 174 -1.06 -22.86 6.85
C VAL A 174 -0.24 -24.06 6.35
N GLY A 175 0.82 -24.44 7.09
CA GLY A 175 1.62 -25.61 6.76
C GLY A 175 0.81 -26.92 6.80
N LEU A 176 -0.09 -27.07 7.80
CA LEU A 176 -0.94 -28.27 7.95
C LEU A 176 -2.03 -28.38 6.88
N VAL A 177 -2.65 -27.25 6.50
CA VAL A 177 -3.74 -27.25 5.52
C VAL A 177 -3.26 -27.06 4.08
N LYS A 178 -1.97 -26.80 3.86
CA LYS A 178 -1.41 -26.53 2.54
C LYS A 178 -1.69 -27.68 1.54
N GLY A 179 -1.48 -28.94 1.95
CA GLY A 179 -1.71 -30.09 1.08
C GLY A 179 -3.16 -30.16 0.62
N PRO A 180 -4.14 -30.42 1.52
CA PRO A 180 -5.56 -30.53 1.14
C PRO A 180 -6.12 -29.31 0.43
N VAL A 181 -5.68 -28.10 0.81
CA VAL A 181 -6.10 -26.88 0.14
C VAL A 181 -5.50 -26.80 -1.26
N MET A 182 -4.21 -27.12 -1.43
CA MET A 182 -3.59 -27.12 -2.76
C MET A 182 -4.22 -28.16 -3.70
N ASP A 183 -4.60 -29.34 -3.21
CA ASP A 183 -5.29 -30.33 -4.01
C ASP A 183 -6.65 -29.83 -4.50
N TYR A 184 -7.42 -29.18 -3.61
CA TYR A 184 -8.68 -28.52 -3.98
C TYR A 184 -8.47 -27.35 -4.95
N LEU A 185 -7.42 -26.57 -4.76
CA LEU A 185 -7.08 -25.39 -5.56
C LEU A 185 -6.50 -25.77 -6.94
N ASN A 186 -5.81 -26.91 -7.04
CA ASN A 186 -5.34 -27.44 -8.33
C ASN A 186 -6.50 -27.88 -9.24
N ALA A 187 -7.70 -28.02 -8.69
CA ALA A 187 -8.94 -28.20 -9.44
C ALA A 187 -9.57 -26.88 -9.91
N ALA A 188 -8.95 -25.72 -9.60
CA ALA A 188 -9.48 -24.44 -10.01
C ALA A 188 -9.40 -24.25 -11.53
N THR A 189 -10.54 -24.03 -12.14
CA THR A 189 -10.64 -23.75 -13.57
C THR A 189 -10.53 -22.25 -13.87
N PRO A 190 -10.13 -21.84 -15.08
CA PRO A 190 -10.11 -20.42 -15.48
C PRO A 190 -11.45 -19.71 -15.27
N GLU A 191 -12.57 -20.44 -15.32
CA GLU A 191 -13.91 -19.92 -15.09
C GLU A 191 -14.10 -19.39 -13.65
N MET A 192 -13.31 -19.89 -12.68
CA MET A 192 -13.32 -19.43 -11.29
C MET A 192 -12.57 -18.13 -11.07
N LEU A 193 -11.83 -17.63 -12.06
CA LEU A 193 -11.01 -16.42 -11.93
C LEU A 193 -11.85 -15.20 -11.53
N ILE A 194 -12.96 -14.96 -12.21
CA ILE A 194 -13.83 -13.81 -11.94
C ILE A 194 -14.51 -13.94 -10.57
N PRO A 195 -15.18 -15.07 -10.24
CA PRO A 195 -15.73 -15.26 -8.89
C PRO A 195 -14.68 -15.08 -7.78
N ALA A 196 -13.49 -15.65 -7.94
CA ALA A 196 -12.42 -15.53 -6.95
C ALA A 196 -11.95 -14.08 -6.75
N SER A 197 -11.82 -13.31 -7.83
CA SER A 197 -11.45 -11.90 -7.75
C SER A 197 -12.56 -11.04 -7.13
N LEU A 198 -13.83 -11.34 -7.35
CA LEU A 198 -14.94 -10.67 -6.69
C LEU A 198 -14.94 -10.94 -5.19
N VAL A 199 -14.68 -12.18 -4.77
CA VAL A 199 -14.53 -12.51 -3.33
C VAL A 199 -13.37 -11.73 -2.72
N ALA A 200 -12.23 -11.66 -3.41
CA ALA A 200 -11.07 -10.91 -2.94
C ALA A 200 -11.37 -9.39 -2.84
N MET A 201 -12.04 -8.83 -3.83
CA MET A 201 -12.46 -7.43 -3.84
C MET A 201 -13.42 -7.12 -2.69
N VAL A 202 -14.42 -7.97 -2.45
CA VAL A 202 -15.40 -7.82 -1.36
C VAL A 202 -14.69 -7.97 0.00
N ALA A 203 -13.78 -8.92 0.14
CA ALA A 203 -13.01 -9.08 1.37
C ALA A 203 -12.14 -7.84 1.65
N ALA A 204 -11.46 -7.29 0.63
CA ALA A 204 -10.69 -6.07 0.75
C ALA A 204 -11.56 -4.86 1.13
N TYR A 205 -12.77 -4.78 0.57
CA TYR A 205 -13.76 -3.77 0.90
C TYR A 205 -14.23 -3.87 2.36
N ILE A 206 -14.55 -5.07 2.85
CA ILE A 206 -14.99 -5.28 4.23
C ILE A 206 -13.85 -5.01 5.22
N MET A 207 -12.66 -5.49 4.91
CA MET A 207 -11.51 -5.37 5.82
C MET A 207 -10.92 -3.97 5.88
N GLY A 208 -10.95 -3.20 4.78
CA GLY A 208 -10.45 -1.82 4.70
C GLY A 208 -8.99 -1.63 5.11
N SER A 209 -8.16 -2.67 5.03
CA SER A 209 -6.77 -2.64 5.47
C SER A 209 -5.91 -3.58 4.64
N SER A 210 -4.93 -3.03 3.89
CA SER A 210 -4.00 -3.79 3.04
C SER A 210 -3.30 -4.93 3.80
N GLY A 211 -2.94 -4.70 5.04
CA GLY A 211 -2.26 -5.71 5.86
C GLY A 211 -3.11 -6.93 6.25
N LYS A 212 -4.44 -6.86 6.10
CA LYS A 212 -5.34 -7.96 6.46
C LYS A 212 -5.64 -8.89 5.29
N TYR A 213 -5.77 -8.35 4.09
CA TYR A 213 -6.15 -9.13 2.90
C TYR A 213 -4.98 -9.43 1.95
N ALA A 214 -3.81 -8.87 2.15
CA ALA A 214 -2.65 -9.08 1.28
C ALA A 214 -2.29 -10.56 1.04
N GLY A 215 -2.69 -11.44 1.94
CA GLY A 215 -2.58 -12.89 1.77
C GLY A 215 -3.49 -13.46 0.68
N MET A 216 -4.62 -12.82 0.36
CA MET A 216 -5.57 -13.33 -0.64
C MET A 216 -4.99 -13.25 -2.05
N THR A 217 -4.47 -12.10 -2.49
CA THR A 217 -3.77 -12.01 -3.78
C THR A 217 -2.68 -13.08 -3.89
N SER A 218 -1.90 -13.27 -2.82
CA SER A 218 -0.83 -14.26 -2.81
C SER A 218 -1.35 -15.68 -2.98
N ALA A 219 -2.44 -16.03 -2.29
CA ALA A 219 -3.10 -17.32 -2.44
C ALA A 219 -3.68 -17.51 -3.86
N LEU A 220 -4.37 -16.48 -4.37
CA LEU A 220 -4.97 -16.54 -5.70
C LEU A 220 -3.90 -16.66 -6.81
N VAL A 221 -2.78 -15.95 -6.68
CA VAL A 221 -1.65 -16.08 -7.60
C VAL A 221 -1.01 -17.46 -7.52
N ALA A 222 -0.94 -18.05 -6.32
CA ALA A 222 -0.45 -19.43 -6.18
C ALA A 222 -1.34 -20.46 -6.88
N ILE A 223 -2.65 -20.18 -6.94
CA ILE A 223 -3.66 -21.05 -7.54
C ILE A 223 -3.72 -20.88 -9.07
N PHE A 224 -3.93 -19.65 -9.51
CA PHE A 224 -4.21 -19.33 -10.90
C PHE A 224 -2.95 -19.04 -11.74
N GLY A 225 -1.85 -18.73 -11.08
CA GLY A 225 -0.57 -18.41 -11.70
C GLY A 225 -0.20 -16.93 -11.70
N PRO A 226 1.09 -16.64 -11.89
CA PRO A 226 1.63 -15.27 -11.81
C PRO A 226 1.12 -14.33 -12.91
N GLN A 227 0.67 -14.86 -14.03
CA GLN A 227 0.08 -14.08 -15.15
C GLN A 227 -1.17 -13.28 -14.71
N TYR A 228 -1.87 -13.72 -13.66
CA TYR A 228 -3.05 -13.07 -13.12
C TYR A 228 -2.77 -12.10 -11.97
N LEU A 229 -1.49 -11.86 -11.63
CA LEU A 229 -1.11 -10.97 -10.53
C LEU A 229 -1.74 -9.58 -10.66
N VAL A 230 -1.63 -8.98 -11.85
CA VAL A 230 -2.14 -7.61 -12.09
C VAL A 230 -3.65 -7.55 -11.92
N TRP A 231 -4.35 -8.59 -12.39
CA TRP A 231 -5.80 -8.70 -12.24
C TRP A 231 -6.22 -8.73 -10.76
N PHE A 232 -5.61 -9.61 -9.97
CA PHE A 232 -5.94 -9.72 -8.54
C PHE A 232 -5.56 -8.48 -7.76
N LEU A 233 -4.37 -7.90 -8.02
CA LEU A 233 -3.96 -6.67 -7.35
C LEU A 233 -4.89 -5.50 -7.66
N CYS A 234 -5.30 -5.30 -8.91
CA CYS A 234 -6.18 -4.19 -9.29
C CYS A 234 -7.59 -4.37 -8.71
N THR A 235 -8.13 -5.58 -8.69
CA THR A 235 -9.46 -5.85 -8.13
C THR A 235 -9.46 -5.69 -6.61
N GLU A 236 -8.49 -6.25 -5.89
CA GLU A 236 -8.35 -6.09 -4.45
C GLU A 236 -8.11 -4.62 -4.07
N TYR A 237 -7.19 -3.94 -4.76
CA TYR A 237 -6.90 -2.53 -4.51
C TYR A 237 -8.15 -1.67 -4.69
N SER A 238 -8.98 -1.97 -5.69
CA SER A 238 -10.24 -1.27 -5.92
C SER A 238 -11.20 -1.44 -4.74
N GLY A 239 -11.39 -2.65 -4.25
CA GLY A 239 -12.20 -2.91 -3.05
C GLY A 239 -11.67 -2.16 -1.82
N TYR A 240 -10.36 -2.20 -1.62
CA TYR A 240 -9.67 -1.53 -0.52
C TYR A 240 -9.83 0.00 -0.58
N LEU A 241 -9.64 0.61 -1.77
CA LEU A 241 -9.73 2.07 -1.93
C LEU A 241 -11.12 2.63 -1.59
N ILE A 242 -12.18 1.95 -2.02
CA ILE A 242 -13.55 2.41 -1.79
C ILE A 242 -14.15 1.90 -0.47
N SER A 243 -13.36 1.21 0.35
CA SER A 243 -13.84 0.65 1.62
C SER A 243 -14.25 1.75 2.61
N PRO A 244 -15.48 1.72 3.16
CA PRO A 244 -15.88 2.61 4.23
C PRO A 244 -15.16 2.30 5.55
N ALA A 245 -14.64 1.07 5.72
CA ALA A 245 -13.86 0.67 6.88
C ALA A 245 -12.40 1.15 6.81
N HIS A 246 -12.02 1.85 5.73
CA HIS A 246 -10.66 2.32 5.55
C HIS A 246 -10.37 3.55 6.43
N LYS A 247 -9.52 3.35 7.42
CA LYS A 247 -9.20 4.39 8.42
C LYS A 247 -8.67 5.69 7.82
N CYS A 248 -7.87 5.60 6.75
CA CYS A 248 -7.32 6.79 6.10
C CYS A 248 -8.40 7.67 5.48
N LEU A 249 -9.47 7.06 4.92
CA LEU A 249 -10.62 7.78 4.38
C LEU A 249 -11.35 8.53 5.49
N MET A 250 -11.58 7.88 6.62
CA MET A 250 -12.26 8.50 7.78
C MET A 250 -11.42 9.65 8.37
N ILE A 251 -10.11 9.47 8.51
CA ILE A 251 -9.22 10.52 9.04
C ILE A 251 -9.22 11.73 8.10
N GLY A 252 -9.05 11.51 6.80
CA GLY A 252 -9.09 12.60 5.81
C GLY A 252 -10.44 13.32 5.79
N GLN A 253 -11.55 12.58 5.93
CA GLN A 253 -12.90 13.15 6.05
C GLN A 253 -13.01 14.04 7.29
N GLN A 254 -12.56 13.58 8.45
CA GLN A 254 -12.60 14.34 9.69
C GLN A 254 -11.72 15.58 9.65
N TYR A 255 -10.53 15.47 9.05
CA TYR A 255 -9.52 16.54 9.04
C TYR A 255 -9.91 17.68 8.07
N PHE A 256 -10.35 17.32 6.86
CA PHE A 256 -10.65 18.29 5.80
C PHE A 256 -12.16 18.54 5.59
N GLY A 257 -13.03 17.88 6.36
CA GLY A 257 -14.47 17.97 6.17
C GLY A 257 -14.94 17.45 4.81
N THR A 258 -14.20 16.54 4.19
CA THR A 258 -14.49 16.03 2.84
C THR A 258 -15.71 15.13 2.86
N PRO A 259 -16.78 15.43 2.09
CA PRO A 259 -17.95 14.55 2.04
C PRO A 259 -17.57 13.19 1.48
N ILE A 260 -18.06 12.10 2.07
CA ILE A 260 -17.74 10.72 1.64
C ILE A 260 -18.12 10.47 0.18
N ARG A 261 -19.22 11.12 -0.29
CA ARG A 261 -19.63 11.06 -1.70
C ARG A 261 -18.57 11.58 -2.65
N LYS A 262 -17.77 12.60 -2.24
CA LYS A 262 -16.69 13.16 -3.05
C LYS A 262 -15.57 12.14 -3.21
N TYR A 263 -15.20 11.43 -2.13
CA TYR A 263 -14.24 10.33 -2.22
C TYR A 263 -14.72 9.26 -3.20
N TYR A 264 -15.94 8.75 -3.03
CA TYR A 264 -16.46 7.70 -3.90
C TYR A 264 -16.52 8.09 -5.37
N ASN A 265 -16.93 9.32 -5.68
CA ASN A 265 -16.96 9.80 -7.06
C ASN A 265 -15.59 9.81 -7.75
N ILE A 266 -14.53 10.07 -6.98
CA ILE A 266 -13.17 10.14 -7.52
C ILE A 266 -12.52 8.76 -7.50
N LEU A 267 -12.61 8.04 -6.40
CA LEU A 267 -11.97 6.75 -6.25
C LEU A 267 -12.59 5.67 -7.15
N SER A 268 -13.92 5.67 -7.33
CA SER A 268 -14.57 4.72 -8.23
C SER A 268 -14.11 4.87 -9.69
N ARG A 269 -13.84 6.09 -10.15
CA ARG A 269 -13.28 6.31 -11.49
C ARG A 269 -11.89 5.71 -11.63
N LEU A 270 -11.02 5.91 -10.62
CA LEU A 270 -9.71 5.29 -10.59
C LEU A 270 -9.82 3.75 -10.58
N CYS A 271 -10.73 3.20 -9.78
CA CYS A 271 -10.98 1.77 -9.73
C CYS A 271 -11.41 1.21 -11.09
N VAL A 272 -12.34 1.88 -11.78
CA VAL A 272 -12.77 1.47 -13.12
C VAL A 272 -11.61 1.47 -14.12
N ILE A 273 -10.74 2.49 -14.08
CA ILE A 273 -9.57 2.56 -14.96
C ILE A 273 -8.60 1.40 -14.65
N LEU A 274 -8.31 1.14 -13.38
CA LEU A 274 -7.38 0.07 -12.98
C LEU A 274 -7.91 -1.32 -13.30
N VAL A 275 -9.18 -1.60 -12.99
CA VAL A 275 -9.81 -2.88 -13.30
C VAL A 275 -9.95 -3.05 -14.81
N GLY A 276 -10.31 -2.00 -15.56
CA GLY A 276 -10.37 -2.01 -17.02
C GLY A 276 -9.02 -2.31 -17.67
N TYR A 277 -7.95 -1.66 -17.18
CA TYR A 277 -6.58 -1.98 -17.59
C TYR A 277 -6.22 -3.45 -17.30
N ALA A 278 -6.49 -3.90 -16.09
CA ALA A 278 -6.18 -5.27 -15.71
C ALA A 278 -6.98 -6.30 -16.53
N ALA A 279 -8.26 -6.03 -16.83
CA ALA A 279 -9.06 -6.86 -17.70
C ALA A 279 -8.48 -6.93 -19.13
N LEU A 280 -8.07 -5.78 -19.67
CA LEU A 280 -7.44 -5.71 -20.99
C LEU A 280 -6.18 -6.58 -21.06
N VAL A 281 -5.28 -6.45 -20.09
CA VAL A 281 -4.02 -7.19 -20.03
C VAL A 281 -4.24 -8.69 -19.78
N THR A 282 -5.29 -9.05 -19.03
CA THR A 282 -5.51 -10.44 -18.62
C THR A 282 -6.31 -11.24 -19.65
N PHE A 283 -7.26 -10.61 -20.35
CA PHE A 283 -8.22 -11.32 -21.22
C PHE A 283 -8.05 -11.02 -22.71
N VAL A 284 -7.27 -10.01 -23.09
CA VAL A 284 -7.07 -9.62 -24.50
C VAL A 284 -5.65 -9.93 -24.97
N PHE A 285 -4.66 -9.76 -24.12
CA PHE A 285 -3.24 -10.03 -24.42
C PHE A 285 -2.72 -11.22 -23.61
#